data_cee405092bdb86af21e3d973565970a2
#
_entry.id   cee405092bdb86af21e3d973565970a2
#
_cell.length_a   1.000
_cell.length_b   1.000
_cell.length_c   1.000
_cell.angle_alpha   90.00
_cell.angle_beta   90.00
_cell.angle_gamma   90.00
#
_symmetry.space_group_name_H-M   'P 1'
#
loop_
_entity.id
_entity.type
_entity.pdbx_description
1 polymer ?
#
loop_
_entity_poly.entity_id
_entity_poly.type
_entity_poly.pdbx_seq_one_letter_code
_entity_poly.pdbx_strand_id
1 'polypeptide(L)'
;MAYKKYSFVTVFLLVFSASLLYLVPAAFGESTDPYIRVDKHGSDVVYGELSNVRFLADDLFEFQEPNGKYDIDPDFTPSKEGLDTLCISGSAQFSIPQFKSLAEDLRSYAENRTVYILDLRRESHVLVNEGFPLSWYGLHNWTNLDMSTAEIEADEINRFEMMIGKTISAYYVKSDFPSDPLEIEVRHVITERDLVEGEGFAYIRLPIQDHTWPKAEEIDAFVSLIRSIDPEQSWLHFHCQAGKGRTGIMMTLYDMMINPDVPMEDIVVRQTLLGGSYPLYTGDSDSYKAPYSEEKARMTPMFYAYVQDQHESNYEIPWSAWLEEQEALLPAA
;
A
#
# COMPACT_ATOMS: atom_id res chain seq x y z
N MET A 1 59.94 -66.99 -31.55
CA MET A 1 59.39 -65.66 -31.44
C MET A 1 57.90 -65.69 -31.59
N ALA A 2 57.15 -65.68 -30.52
CA ALA A 2 55.70 -65.84 -30.56
C ALA A 2 55.09 -64.71 -29.75
N TYR A 3 54.33 -63.84 -30.40
CA TYR A 3 53.56 -62.81 -29.76
C TYR A 3 52.22 -63.35 -29.25
N LYS A 4 52.00 -63.35 -27.97
CA LYS A 4 50.71 -63.69 -27.37
C LYS A 4 49.79 -62.41 -27.36
N LYS A 5 48.64 -62.57 -28.04
CA LYS A 5 47.53 -61.63 -27.96
C LYS A 5 46.77 -61.85 -26.63
N TYR A 6 46.64 -60.85 -25.81
CA TYR A 6 45.71 -60.85 -24.68
C TYR A 6 44.37 -60.23 -25.10
N SER A 7 43.33 -61.06 -24.94
CA SER A 7 41.95 -60.65 -25.16
C SER A 7 41.44 -59.94 -23.84
N PHE A 8 41.02 -58.74 -23.96
CA PHE A 8 40.33 -58.03 -22.84
C PHE A 8 38.88 -58.45 -22.85
N VAL A 9 38.45 -59.14 -21.79
CA VAL A 9 37.05 -59.36 -21.46
C VAL A 9 36.62 -58.22 -20.55
N THR A 10 35.80 -57.30 -21.05
CA THR A 10 35.22 -56.23 -20.27
C THR A 10 33.99 -56.77 -19.53
N VAL A 11 34.12 -56.97 -18.23
CA VAL A 11 33.01 -57.32 -17.39
C VAL A 11 32.26 -55.97 -17.02
N PHE A 12 31.05 -55.84 -17.56
CA PHE A 12 30.13 -54.76 -17.12
C PHE A 12 29.52 -55.17 -15.80
N LEU A 13 29.99 -54.55 -14.71
CA LEU A 13 29.30 -54.53 -13.41
C LEU A 13 28.17 -53.50 -13.44
N LEU A 14 26.93 -53.98 -13.61
CA LEU A 14 25.73 -53.17 -13.37
C LEU A 14 25.58 -52.98 -11.87
N VAL A 15 26.03 -51.82 -11.38
CA VAL A 15 25.69 -51.37 -10.03
C VAL A 15 24.31 -50.74 -10.10
N PHE A 16 23.29 -51.47 -9.66
CA PHE A 16 21.98 -50.92 -9.36
C PHE A 16 22.14 -50.07 -8.08
N SER A 17 22.38 -48.77 -8.21
CA SER A 17 22.16 -47.86 -7.14
C SER A 17 20.65 -47.61 -7.02
N ALA A 18 20.02 -48.22 -6.02
CA ALA A 18 18.69 -47.83 -5.58
C ALA A 18 18.81 -46.42 -5.04
N SER A 19 18.61 -45.41 -5.90
CA SER A 19 18.37 -44.04 -5.46
C SER A 19 17.03 -44.05 -4.75
N LEU A 20 17.07 -44.04 -3.41
CA LEU A 20 15.95 -43.62 -2.60
C LEU A 20 15.67 -42.16 -3.03
N LEU A 21 14.68 -42.00 -3.89
CA LEU A 21 14.04 -40.70 -4.10
C LEU A 21 13.37 -40.35 -2.77
N TYR A 22 14.12 -39.69 -1.91
CA TYR A 22 13.51 -38.82 -0.93
C TYR A 22 12.75 -37.79 -1.77
N LEU A 23 11.43 -37.92 -1.81
CA LEU A 23 10.53 -36.83 -2.11
C LEU A 23 10.78 -35.76 -1.04
N VAL A 24 11.80 -34.93 -1.27
CA VAL A 24 11.84 -33.61 -0.66
C VAL A 24 10.55 -32.95 -1.15
N PRO A 25 9.61 -32.58 -0.27
CA PRO A 25 8.51 -31.75 -0.73
C PRO A 25 9.17 -30.60 -1.46
N ALA A 26 8.79 -30.40 -2.71
CA ALA A 26 9.23 -29.24 -3.46
C ALA A 26 8.97 -28.06 -2.53
N ALA A 27 10.04 -27.44 -2.03
CA ALA A 27 9.94 -26.13 -1.46
C ALA A 27 9.25 -25.34 -2.57
N PHE A 28 8.02 -24.89 -2.31
CA PHE A 28 7.33 -23.96 -3.16
C PHE A 28 8.27 -22.77 -3.26
N GLY A 29 9.08 -22.73 -4.32
CA GLY A 29 9.84 -21.55 -4.65
C GLY A 29 8.81 -20.43 -4.75
N GLU A 30 9.11 -19.28 -4.15
CA GLU A 30 8.30 -18.09 -4.30
C GLU A 30 7.99 -17.96 -5.79
N SER A 31 6.71 -18.14 -6.17
CA SER A 31 6.32 -17.92 -7.55
C SER A 31 6.48 -16.44 -7.81
N THR A 32 7.43 -16.09 -8.66
CA THR A 32 7.63 -14.70 -9.07
C THR A 32 6.57 -14.25 -10.07
N ASP A 33 5.80 -15.19 -10.61
CA ASP A 33 4.75 -14.90 -11.58
C ASP A 33 3.55 -14.26 -10.90
N PRO A 34 3.09 -13.10 -11.37
CA PRO A 34 1.93 -12.45 -10.81
C PRO A 34 0.66 -13.28 -10.98
N TYR A 35 -0.26 -13.17 -10.03
CA TYR A 35 -1.57 -13.83 -10.03
C TYR A 35 -2.68 -12.89 -9.54
N ILE A 36 -3.94 -13.31 -9.67
CA ILE A 36 -5.09 -12.53 -9.19
C ILE A 36 -5.26 -12.79 -7.70
N ARG A 37 -5.19 -11.72 -6.90
CA ARG A 37 -5.43 -11.75 -5.46
C ARG A 37 -6.83 -11.23 -5.16
N VAL A 38 -7.50 -11.89 -4.19
CA VAL A 38 -8.68 -11.32 -3.51
C VAL A 38 -8.18 -10.38 -2.41
N ASP A 39 -8.54 -9.11 -2.50
CA ASP A 39 -8.18 -8.10 -1.49
C ASP A 39 -9.12 -8.22 -0.28
N LYS A 40 -8.88 -9.24 0.53
CA LYS A 40 -9.73 -9.56 1.67
C LYS A 40 -9.33 -8.79 2.92
N HIS A 41 -10.32 -8.15 3.51
CA HIS A 41 -10.26 -7.64 4.88
C HIS A 41 -11.53 -8.09 5.61
N GLY A 42 -11.34 -8.77 6.75
CA GLY A 42 -12.45 -9.31 7.52
C GLY A 42 -12.95 -10.69 7.06
N SER A 43 -14.09 -11.14 7.60
CA SER A 43 -14.68 -12.47 7.35
C SER A 43 -15.52 -12.56 6.09
N ASP A 44 -16.06 -11.43 5.64
CA ASP A 44 -16.87 -11.29 4.42
C ASP A 44 -16.26 -10.22 3.52
N VAL A 45 -15.79 -10.64 2.35
CA VAL A 45 -15.05 -9.77 1.41
C VAL A 45 -15.94 -8.69 0.79
N VAL A 46 -17.22 -8.96 0.62
CA VAL A 46 -18.15 -8.09 -0.11
C VAL A 46 -19.06 -7.29 0.82
N TYR A 47 -19.67 -7.94 1.80
CA TYR A 47 -20.70 -7.34 2.66
C TYR A 47 -20.27 -7.15 4.12
N GLY A 48 -19.06 -7.61 4.48
CA GLY A 48 -18.54 -7.40 5.83
C GLY A 48 -18.13 -5.94 6.08
N GLU A 49 -17.77 -5.64 7.30
CA GLU A 49 -17.31 -4.30 7.68
C GLU A 49 -16.03 -3.93 6.92
N LEU A 50 -15.94 -2.68 6.51
CA LEU A 50 -14.72 -2.12 5.93
C LEU A 50 -13.66 -1.95 7.01
N SER A 51 -12.48 -2.53 6.77
CA SER A 51 -11.40 -2.54 7.77
C SER A 51 -10.64 -1.22 7.82
N ASN A 52 -10.10 -0.93 9.01
CA ASN A 52 -9.22 0.21 9.26
C ASN A 52 -9.82 1.57 8.85
N VAL A 53 -11.15 1.69 8.95
CA VAL A 53 -11.85 2.97 8.76
C VAL A 53 -11.56 3.89 9.93
N ARG A 54 -11.22 5.12 9.61
CA ARG A 54 -11.01 6.20 10.58
C ARG A 54 -11.34 7.54 9.95
N PHE A 55 -11.88 8.44 10.76
CA PHE A 55 -12.23 9.80 10.39
C PHE A 55 -11.53 10.75 11.36
N LEU A 56 -10.93 11.82 10.82
CA LEU A 56 -10.19 12.84 11.58
C LEU A 56 -10.80 14.20 11.27
N ALA A 57 -11.85 14.51 12.01
CA ALA A 57 -12.53 15.79 12.01
C ALA A 57 -13.40 15.85 13.27
N ASP A 58 -13.64 17.01 13.82
CA ASP A 58 -14.44 17.20 15.03
C ASP A 58 -14.06 16.19 16.14
N ASP A 59 -15.02 15.48 16.70
CA ASP A 59 -14.83 14.46 17.75
C ASP A 59 -14.89 13.03 17.22
N LEU A 60 -14.70 12.83 15.90
CA LEU A 60 -14.88 11.52 15.22
C LEU A 60 -13.71 10.53 15.42
N PHE A 61 -12.69 10.87 16.19
CA PHE A 61 -11.49 10.04 16.34
C PHE A 61 -11.26 9.61 17.78
N GLU A 62 -10.77 8.36 17.93
CA GLU A 62 -10.33 7.82 19.21
C GLU A 62 -8.93 7.21 19.05
N PHE A 63 -8.03 7.49 19.99
CA PHE A 63 -6.72 6.86 20.03
C PHE A 63 -6.86 5.41 20.52
N GLN A 64 -6.25 4.50 19.77
CA GLN A 64 -6.09 3.12 20.15
C GLN A 64 -4.93 2.99 21.13
N GLU A 65 -4.95 1.93 21.95
CA GLU A 65 -3.79 1.58 22.78
C GLU A 65 -2.55 1.33 21.90
N PRO A 66 -1.36 1.73 22.36
CA PRO A 66 -0.14 1.47 21.64
C PRO A 66 0.04 -0.02 21.35
N ASN A 67 0.31 -0.33 20.10
CA ASN A 67 0.65 -1.69 19.70
C ASN A 67 2.03 -2.04 20.27
N GLY A 68 2.13 -3.07 21.09
CA GLY A 68 3.38 -3.53 21.72
C GLY A 68 4.50 -3.92 20.74
N LYS A 69 4.23 -3.93 19.43
CA LYS A 69 5.22 -4.05 18.37
C LYS A 69 6.08 -2.79 18.23
N TYR A 70 5.51 -1.62 18.47
CA TYR A 70 6.17 -0.34 18.33
C TYR A 70 6.71 0.13 19.67
N ASP A 71 7.93 0.69 19.67
CA ASP A 71 8.55 1.27 20.87
C ASP A 71 8.02 2.69 21.09
N ILE A 72 6.73 2.76 21.42
CA ILE A 72 6.03 3.99 21.78
C ILE A 72 5.84 3.96 23.29
N ASP A 73 6.28 5.01 23.97
CA ASP A 73 6.05 5.16 25.42
C ASP A 73 4.54 5.10 25.72
N PRO A 74 4.08 4.11 26.51
CA PRO A 74 2.65 3.98 26.82
C PRO A 74 2.09 5.15 27.62
N ASP A 75 2.94 5.94 28.28
CA ASP A 75 2.54 7.13 29.04
C ASP A 75 2.55 8.40 28.16
N PHE A 76 3.04 8.32 26.92
CA PHE A 76 3.04 9.43 25.98
C PHE A 76 1.65 9.67 25.41
N THR A 77 1.12 10.87 25.63
CA THR A 77 -0.16 11.30 25.10
C THR A 77 0.08 12.36 24.02
N PRO A 78 -0.09 12.04 22.74
CA PRO A 78 0.17 13.00 21.67
C PRO A 78 -0.84 14.13 21.66
N SER A 79 -0.41 15.31 21.20
CA SER A 79 -1.27 16.47 20.99
C SER A 79 -2.43 16.15 20.03
N LYS A 80 -3.61 16.63 20.36
CA LYS A 80 -4.80 16.58 19.48
C LYS A 80 -4.98 17.87 18.67
N GLU A 81 -4.07 18.83 18.81
CA GLU A 81 -4.16 20.13 18.14
C GLU A 81 -4.28 19.95 16.62
N GLY A 82 -5.30 20.54 16.02
CA GLY A 82 -5.59 20.52 14.60
C GLY A 82 -6.14 19.19 14.06
N LEU A 83 -6.37 18.15 14.87
CA LEU A 83 -7.01 16.92 14.41
C LEU A 83 -8.48 17.12 14.05
N ASP A 84 -9.17 17.96 14.79
CA ASP A 84 -10.58 18.30 14.60
C ASP A 84 -10.87 19.04 13.30
N THR A 85 -9.86 19.68 12.73
CA THR A 85 -9.97 20.47 11.49
C THR A 85 -9.29 19.82 10.28
N LEU A 86 -8.66 18.64 10.43
CA LEU A 86 -7.96 17.96 9.32
C LEU A 86 -8.89 17.60 8.17
N CYS A 87 -10.15 17.25 8.44
CA CYS A 87 -11.13 16.83 7.44
C CYS A 87 -10.60 15.72 6.52
N ILE A 88 -10.03 14.68 7.12
CA ILE A 88 -9.52 13.52 6.40
C ILE A 88 -10.07 12.20 6.96
N SER A 89 -9.98 11.18 6.17
CA SER A 89 -10.32 9.82 6.58
C SER A 89 -9.42 8.79 5.91
N GLY A 90 -9.43 7.58 6.39
CA GLY A 90 -8.68 6.49 5.78
C GLY A 90 -9.35 5.14 5.94
N SER A 91 -9.08 4.22 5.02
CA SER A 91 -9.56 2.84 5.09
C SER A 91 -8.65 1.85 4.37
N ALA A 92 -8.98 0.57 4.48
CA ALA A 92 -8.53 -0.47 3.57
C ALA A 92 -9.29 -0.40 2.24
N GLN A 93 -8.88 -1.25 1.27
CA GLN A 93 -9.62 -1.47 0.04
C GLN A 93 -11.06 -1.88 0.33
N PHE A 94 -12.00 -1.29 -0.35
CA PHE A 94 -13.43 -1.53 -0.24
C PHE A 94 -13.98 -2.39 -1.39
N SER A 95 -15.10 -3.05 -1.13
CA SER A 95 -16.01 -3.59 -2.12
C SER A 95 -17.03 -2.52 -2.56
N ILE A 96 -17.88 -2.81 -3.56
CA ILE A 96 -18.96 -1.88 -3.95
C ILE A 96 -19.92 -1.58 -2.79
N PRO A 97 -20.47 -2.58 -2.06
CA PRO A 97 -21.34 -2.29 -0.91
C PRO A 97 -20.65 -1.51 0.21
N GLN A 98 -19.37 -1.85 0.49
CA GLN A 98 -18.59 -1.14 1.51
C GLN A 98 -18.33 0.32 1.10
N PHE A 99 -18.03 0.57 -0.17
CA PHE A 99 -17.86 1.94 -0.65
C PHE A 99 -19.16 2.75 -0.57
N LYS A 100 -20.30 2.15 -0.89
CA LYS A 100 -21.59 2.84 -0.76
C LYS A 100 -21.89 3.25 0.67
N SER A 101 -21.60 2.38 1.65
CA SER A 101 -21.72 2.73 3.07
C SER A 101 -20.73 3.83 3.47
N LEU A 102 -19.47 3.71 3.05
CA LEU A 102 -18.45 4.77 3.27
C LEU A 102 -18.86 6.10 2.63
N ALA A 103 -19.46 6.06 1.44
CA ALA A 103 -19.92 7.25 0.74
C ALA A 103 -21.06 7.98 1.49
N GLU A 104 -21.95 7.24 2.19
CA GLU A 104 -22.95 7.82 3.06
C GLU A 104 -22.31 8.55 4.25
N ASP A 105 -21.34 7.94 4.90
CA ASP A 105 -20.58 8.55 6.00
C ASP A 105 -19.81 9.78 5.51
N LEU A 106 -19.11 9.68 4.37
CA LEU A 106 -18.36 10.80 3.79
C LEU A 106 -19.27 11.97 3.44
N ARG A 107 -20.45 11.75 2.88
CA ARG A 107 -21.43 12.82 2.61
C ARG A 107 -21.91 13.48 3.90
N SER A 108 -22.08 12.67 4.95
CA SER A 108 -22.53 13.18 6.25
C SER A 108 -21.46 14.06 6.92
N TYR A 109 -20.21 13.60 6.95
CA TYR A 109 -19.12 14.30 7.66
C TYR A 109 -18.48 15.41 6.83
N ALA A 110 -18.36 15.24 5.53
CA ALA A 110 -17.82 16.27 4.66
C ALA A 110 -18.78 17.45 4.44
N GLU A 111 -20.10 17.25 4.69
CA GLU A 111 -21.12 18.27 4.48
C GLU A 111 -21.09 18.83 3.04
N ASN A 112 -20.65 20.10 2.89
CA ASN A 112 -20.58 20.78 1.59
C ASN A 112 -19.17 20.75 0.97
N ARG A 113 -18.21 20.06 1.58
CA ARG A 113 -16.84 19.95 1.08
C ARG A 113 -16.76 19.04 -0.14
N THR A 114 -15.83 19.33 -1.01
CA THR A 114 -15.49 18.42 -2.10
C THR A 114 -14.74 17.21 -1.54
N VAL A 115 -15.26 16.01 -1.78
CA VAL A 115 -14.63 14.76 -1.33
C VAL A 115 -13.71 14.24 -2.42
N TYR A 116 -12.47 14.02 -2.06
CA TYR A 116 -11.44 13.39 -2.89
C TYR A 116 -11.12 12.01 -2.34
N ILE A 117 -11.23 10.98 -3.16
CA ILE A 117 -10.78 9.61 -2.85
C ILE A 117 -9.39 9.45 -3.42
N LEU A 118 -8.40 9.25 -2.55
CA LEU A 118 -6.99 9.09 -2.90
C LEU A 118 -6.62 7.61 -2.85
N ASP A 119 -6.56 7.00 -4.03
CA ASP A 119 -6.04 5.65 -4.20
C ASP A 119 -4.52 5.65 -4.22
N LEU A 120 -3.91 5.02 -3.21
CA LEU A 120 -2.46 4.96 -3.02
C LEU A 120 -1.84 3.68 -3.58
N ARG A 121 -2.59 2.91 -4.37
CA ARG A 121 -2.17 1.61 -4.85
C ARG A 121 -1.47 1.71 -6.21
N ARG A 122 -0.28 1.11 -6.32
CA ARG A 122 0.43 0.97 -7.59
C ARG A 122 -0.05 -0.26 -8.37
N GLU A 123 -0.38 -1.30 -7.65
CA GLU A 123 -0.90 -2.54 -8.24
C GLU A 123 -2.23 -2.33 -8.96
N SER A 124 -2.39 -2.89 -10.17
CA SER A 124 -3.67 -2.90 -10.91
C SER A 124 -4.74 -3.63 -10.12
N HIS A 125 -5.91 -3.02 -9.93
CA HIS A 125 -7.01 -3.57 -9.15
C HIS A 125 -8.36 -3.11 -9.65
N VAL A 126 -9.38 -3.91 -9.44
CA VAL A 126 -10.76 -3.68 -9.89
C VAL A 126 -11.76 -4.30 -8.94
N LEU A 127 -13.03 -3.99 -9.16
CA LEU A 127 -14.16 -4.61 -8.50
C LEU A 127 -14.91 -5.50 -9.50
N VAL A 128 -15.15 -6.74 -9.12
CA VAL A 128 -15.75 -7.75 -10.01
C VAL A 128 -17.12 -8.16 -9.49
N ASN A 129 -18.08 -8.30 -10.39
CA ASN A 129 -19.47 -8.71 -10.10
C ASN A 129 -20.15 -7.80 -9.05
N GLU A 130 -20.57 -8.36 -7.91
CA GLU A 130 -21.21 -7.66 -6.81
C GLU A 130 -20.24 -6.83 -5.96
N GLY A 131 -18.96 -6.76 -6.38
CA GLY A 131 -17.95 -5.92 -5.75
C GLY A 131 -16.79 -6.68 -5.12
N PHE A 132 -16.46 -7.89 -5.58
CA PHE A 132 -15.22 -8.53 -5.18
C PHE A 132 -14.02 -7.65 -5.55
N PRO A 133 -13.25 -7.15 -4.57
CA PRO A 133 -12.06 -6.39 -4.84
C PRO A 133 -10.93 -7.36 -5.22
N LEU A 134 -10.45 -7.26 -6.44
CA LEU A 134 -9.37 -8.07 -6.99
C LEU A 134 -8.19 -7.21 -7.37
N SER A 135 -6.98 -7.74 -7.21
CA SER A 135 -5.75 -7.10 -7.66
C SER A 135 -4.82 -8.05 -8.38
N TRP A 136 -3.99 -7.49 -9.25
CA TRP A 136 -2.88 -8.18 -9.88
C TRP A 136 -1.68 -8.16 -8.93
N TYR A 137 -1.44 -9.29 -8.27
CA TYR A 137 -0.45 -9.42 -7.21
C TYR A 137 0.84 -10.04 -7.72
N GLY A 138 1.95 -9.36 -7.50
CA GLY A 138 3.29 -9.90 -7.65
C GLY A 138 3.96 -10.09 -6.30
N LEU A 139 5.14 -10.67 -6.30
CA LEU A 139 5.93 -10.85 -5.07
C LEU A 139 5.99 -9.53 -4.29
N HIS A 140 5.74 -9.58 -2.99
CA HIS A 140 5.66 -8.43 -2.09
C HIS A 140 4.62 -7.36 -2.48
N ASN A 141 3.69 -7.69 -3.37
CA ASN A 141 2.73 -6.74 -3.96
C ASN A 141 3.39 -5.70 -4.88
N TRP A 142 4.51 -6.06 -5.52
CA TRP A 142 5.29 -5.17 -6.37
C TRP A 142 5.04 -5.44 -7.85
N THR A 143 3.93 -4.95 -8.33
CA THR A 143 3.61 -4.90 -9.76
C THR A 143 3.66 -3.45 -10.25
N ASN A 144 3.79 -3.26 -11.55
CA ASN A 144 3.72 -1.95 -12.23
C ASN A 144 4.81 -0.94 -11.79
N LEU A 145 5.99 -1.41 -11.37
CA LEU A 145 7.03 -0.58 -10.76
C LEU A 145 7.52 0.58 -11.65
N ASP A 146 7.60 0.35 -12.96
CA ASP A 146 8.13 1.30 -13.93
C ASP A 146 7.02 1.97 -14.78
N MET A 147 5.75 1.77 -14.40
CA MET A 147 4.60 2.31 -15.12
C MET A 147 4.17 3.65 -14.54
N SER A 148 3.81 4.58 -15.42
CA SER A 148 3.11 5.82 -15.08
C SER A 148 1.67 5.53 -14.63
N THR A 149 1.02 6.49 -13.99
CA THR A 149 -0.38 6.38 -13.58
C THR A 149 -1.30 6.02 -14.76
N ALA A 150 -1.12 6.67 -15.91
CA ALA A 150 -1.93 6.39 -17.10
C ALA A 150 -1.69 4.97 -17.66
N GLU A 151 -0.46 4.47 -17.61
CA GLU A 151 -0.16 3.10 -18.02
C GLU A 151 -0.75 2.07 -17.06
N ILE A 152 -0.74 2.34 -15.75
CA ILE A 152 -1.38 1.50 -14.74
C ILE A 152 -2.90 1.42 -14.99
N GLU A 153 -3.56 2.56 -15.19
CA GLU A 153 -4.99 2.62 -15.47
C GLU A 153 -5.34 1.89 -16.78
N ALA A 154 -4.53 2.05 -17.81
CA ALA A 154 -4.69 1.30 -19.07
C ALA A 154 -4.46 -0.22 -18.88
N ASP A 155 -3.49 -0.63 -18.06
CA ASP A 155 -3.24 -2.03 -17.73
C ASP A 155 -4.43 -2.65 -16.98
N GLU A 156 -5.03 -1.92 -16.04
CA GLU A 156 -6.24 -2.37 -15.34
C GLU A 156 -7.36 -2.70 -16.30
N ILE A 157 -7.72 -1.75 -17.16
CA ILE A 157 -8.80 -1.92 -18.13
C ILE A 157 -8.48 -3.12 -19.04
N ASN A 158 -7.32 -3.12 -19.68
CA ASN A 158 -6.95 -4.17 -20.63
C ASN A 158 -6.91 -5.56 -19.99
N ARG A 159 -6.39 -5.65 -18.77
CA ARG A 159 -6.20 -6.93 -18.07
C ARG A 159 -7.50 -7.52 -17.58
N PHE A 160 -8.34 -6.71 -16.98
CA PHE A 160 -9.54 -7.18 -16.31
C PHE A 160 -10.77 -7.26 -17.23
N GLU A 161 -10.90 -6.38 -18.25
CA GLU A 161 -11.96 -6.51 -19.26
C GLU A 161 -11.86 -7.82 -20.04
N MET A 162 -10.62 -8.29 -20.32
CA MET A 162 -10.42 -9.58 -20.98
C MET A 162 -10.89 -10.79 -20.16
N MET A 163 -11.21 -10.61 -18.89
CA MET A 163 -11.72 -11.67 -18.01
C MET A 163 -13.23 -11.81 -18.05
N ILE A 164 -13.96 -10.83 -18.59
CA ILE A 164 -15.44 -10.87 -18.70
C ILE A 164 -15.87 -12.09 -19.51
N GLY A 165 -16.81 -12.85 -18.96
CA GLY A 165 -17.32 -14.09 -19.54
C GLY A 165 -16.43 -15.32 -19.31
N LYS A 166 -15.36 -15.19 -18.52
CA LYS A 166 -14.48 -16.31 -18.15
C LYS A 166 -14.62 -16.65 -16.67
N THR A 167 -14.27 -17.88 -16.33
CA THR A 167 -13.99 -18.27 -14.94
C THR A 167 -12.50 -18.07 -14.69
N ILE A 168 -12.17 -17.33 -13.63
CA ILE A 168 -10.82 -17.04 -13.20
C ILE A 168 -10.56 -17.64 -11.83
N SER A 169 -9.31 -18.02 -11.55
CA SER A 169 -8.85 -18.45 -10.24
C SER A 169 -8.24 -17.24 -9.51
N ALA A 170 -8.85 -16.81 -8.42
CA ALA A 170 -8.34 -15.75 -7.55
C ALA A 170 -7.93 -16.35 -6.21
N TYR A 171 -6.91 -15.78 -5.57
CA TYR A 171 -6.29 -16.36 -4.40
C TYR A 171 -6.35 -15.39 -3.21
N TYR A 172 -6.58 -15.92 -2.03
CA TYR A 172 -6.25 -15.21 -0.80
C TYR A 172 -4.76 -15.33 -0.53
N VAL A 173 -4.11 -14.23 -0.17
CA VAL A 173 -2.68 -14.21 0.12
C VAL A 173 -2.45 -14.10 1.62
N LYS A 174 -1.64 -15.00 2.15
CA LYS A 174 -1.16 -14.95 3.53
C LYS A 174 0.36 -15.07 3.51
N SER A 175 1.04 -14.01 3.94
CA SER A 175 2.51 -13.96 4.01
C SER A 175 3.17 -14.31 2.66
N ASP A 176 2.73 -13.68 1.57
CA ASP A 176 3.19 -13.88 0.19
C ASP A 176 2.91 -15.28 -0.42
N PHE A 177 2.18 -16.14 0.26
CA PHE A 177 1.78 -17.45 -0.26
C PHE A 177 0.29 -17.46 -0.62
N PRO A 178 -0.06 -17.89 -1.84
CA PRO A 178 -1.44 -18.09 -2.24
C PRO A 178 -2.08 -19.25 -1.47
N SER A 179 -3.35 -19.10 -1.12
CA SER A 179 -4.20 -20.17 -0.58
C SER A 179 -4.82 -21.00 -1.73
N ASP A 180 -5.77 -21.86 -1.38
CA ASP A 180 -6.61 -22.50 -2.37
C ASP A 180 -7.36 -21.45 -3.22
N PRO A 181 -7.49 -21.66 -4.54
CA PRO A 181 -8.14 -20.71 -5.41
C PRO A 181 -9.64 -20.59 -5.13
N LEU A 182 -10.13 -19.38 -5.26
CA LEU A 182 -11.55 -19.09 -5.41
C LEU A 182 -11.87 -18.95 -6.89
N GLU A 183 -12.71 -19.82 -7.43
CA GLU A 183 -13.17 -19.74 -8.81
C GLU A 183 -14.29 -18.71 -8.95
N ILE A 184 -14.05 -17.68 -9.78
CA ILE A 184 -15.00 -16.58 -10.00
C ILE A 184 -15.40 -16.54 -11.47
N GLU A 185 -16.68 -16.72 -11.78
CA GLU A 185 -17.24 -16.40 -13.09
C GLU A 185 -17.37 -14.89 -13.19
N VAL A 186 -16.57 -14.26 -14.04
CA VAL A 186 -16.57 -12.80 -14.22
C VAL A 186 -17.69 -12.39 -15.16
N ARG A 187 -18.71 -11.69 -14.64
CA ARG A 187 -19.86 -11.19 -15.40
C ARG A 187 -19.67 -9.74 -15.81
N HIS A 188 -19.09 -8.93 -14.93
CA HIS A 188 -18.72 -7.55 -15.20
C HIS A 188 -17.54 -7.12 -14.30
N VAL A 189 -16.89 -6.07 -14.73
CA VAL A 189 -15.78 -5.43 -14.04
C VAL A 189 -16.10 -3.94 -13.97
N ILE A 190 -15.80 -3.32 -12.85
CA ILE A 190 -15.86 -1.87 -12.67
C ILE A 190 -14.51 -1.40 -12.11
N THR A 191 -13.97 -0.32 -12.67
CA THR A 191 -12.78 0.32 -12.10
C THR A 191 -13.15 1.06 -10.81
N GLU A 192 -12.21 1.28 -9.96
CA GLU A 192 -12.46 2.08 -8.76
C GLU A 192 -12.81 3.52 -9.10
N ARG A 193 -12.16 4.09 -10.13
CA ARG A 193 -12.52 5.41 -10.66
C ARG A 193 -13.99 5.49 -11.03
N ASP A 194 -14.49 4.55 -11.81
CA ASP A 194 -15.89 4.56 -12.26
C ASP A 194 -16.87 4.46 -11.09
N LEU A 195 -16.54 3.66 -10.07
CA LEU A 195 -17.33 3.55 -8.84
C LEU A 195 -17.36 4.88 -8.08
N VAL A 196 -16.19 5.47 -7.85
CA VAL A 196 -16.02 6.70 -7.06
C VAL A 196 -16.68 7.90 -7.75
N GLU A 197 -16.42 8.09 -9.04
CA GLU A 197 -17.00 9.18 -9.84
C GLU A 197 -18.50 8.97 -10.03
N GLY A 198 -18.95 7.72 -10.13
CA GLY A 198 -20.38 7.37 -10.18
C GLY A 198 -21.14 7.73 -8.90
N GLU A 199 -20.48 7.79 -7.75
CA GLU A 199 -21.04 8.30 -6.48
C GLU A 199 -20.87 9.82 -6.32
N GLY A 200 -20.29 10.53 -7.30
CA GLY A 200 -20.14 11.98 -7.31
C GLY A 200 -18.94 12.51 -6.55
N PHE A 201 -17.95 11.67 -6.25
CA PHE A 201 -16.69 12.07 -5.62
C PHE A 201 -15.58 12.24 -6.66
N ALA A 202 -14.53 12.97 -6.31
CA ALA A 202 -13.34 13.08 -7.14
C ALA A 202 -12.38 11.92 -6.86
N TYR A 203 -11.91 11.24 -7.90
CA TYR A 203 -10.94 10.16 -7.80
C TYR A 203 -9.53 10.64 -8.19
N ILE A 204 -8.56 10.38 -7.33
CA ILE A 204 -7.16 10.71 -7.58
C ILE A 204 -6.32 9.47 -7.27
N ARG A 205 -5.50 9.03 -8.23
CA ARG A 205 -4.54 7.95 -8.02
C ARG A 205 -3.14 8.48 -7.83
N LEU A 206 -2.54 8.15 -6.68
CA LEU A 206 -1.12 8.37 -6.36
C LEU A 206 -0.47 7.00 -6.17
N PRO A 207 0.11 6.39 -7.23
CA PRO A 207 0.50 4.98 -7.23
C PRO A 207 1.82 4.78 -6.47
N ILE A 208 1.73 4.51 -5.17
CA ILE A 208 2.86 4.26 -4.28
C ILE A 208 3.14 2.76 -4.20
N GLN A 209 4.41 2.37 -4.27
CA GLN A 209 4.83 0.98 -4.09
C GLN A 209 4.56 0.52 -2.66
N ASP A 210 4.04 -0.72 -2.50
CA ASP A 210 3.73 -1.25 -1.17
C ASP A 210 4.99 -1.44 -0.32
N HIS A 211 4.90 -1.17 0.98
CA HIS A 211 5.94 -1.27 2.00
C HIS A 211 7.06 -0.21 1.94
N THR A 212 7.17 0.61 0.89
CA THR A 212 8.24 1.59 0.73
C THR A 212 7.86 2.99 1.25
N TRP A 213 8.83 3.89 1.32
CA TRP A 213 8.60 5.32 1.30
C TRP A 213 8.16 5.73 -0.11
N PRO A 214 7.26 6.72 -0.30
CA PRO A 214 6.91 7.22 -1.62
C PRO A 214 8.14 7.80 -2.33
N LYS A 215 8.22 7.60 -3.64
CA LYS A 215 9.28 8.23 -4.45
C LYS A 215 9.17 9.75 -4.42
N ALA A 216 10.27 10.44 -4.72
CA ALA A 216 10.30 11.90 -4.66
C ALA A 216 9.24 12.54 -5.57
N GLU A 217 9.06 12.02 -6.78
CA GLU A 217 8.04 12.49 -7.72
C GLU A 217 6.60 12.20 -7.25
N GLU A 218 6.38 11.15 -6.47
CA GLU A 218 5.08 10.83 -5.88
C GLU A 218 4.73 11.81 -4.75
N ILE A 219 5.73 12.21 -3.96
CA ILE A 219 5.58 13.26 -2.94
C ILE A 219 5.37 14.63 -3.59
N ASP A 220 6.13 14.96 -4.65
CA ASP A 220 5.92 16.20 -5.40
C ASP A 220 4.50 16.31 -5.95
N ALA A 221 3.98 15.22 -6.49
CA ALA A 221 2.59 15.16 -6.98
C ALA A 221 1.59 15.36 -5.83
N PHE A 222 1.84 14.76 -4.67
CA PHE A 222 1.02 14.92 -3.48
C PHE A 222 1.05 16.36 -2.95
N VAL A 223 2.23 16.94 -2.76
CA VAL A 223 2.39 18.34 -2.31
C VAL A 223 1.70 19.30 -3.29
N SER A 224 1.86 19.06 -4.60
CA SER A 224 1.20 19.85 -5.64
C SER A 224 -0.33 19.75 -5.57
N LEU A 225 -0.86 18.55 -5.29
CA LEU A 225 -2.30 18.36 -5.06
C LEU A 225 -2.77 19.18 -3.87
N ILE A 226 -2.09 19.07 -2.71
CA ILE A 226 -2.50 19.79 -1.49
C ILE A 226 -2.45 21.30 -1.69
N ARG A 227 -1.46 21.83 -2.42
CA ARG A 227 -1.40 23.26 -2.80
C ARG A 227 -2.53 23.70 -3.70
N SER A 228 -3.12 22.80 -4.48
CA SER A 228 -4.17 23.12 -5.46
C SER A 228 -5.58 23.10 -4.90
N ILE A 229 -5.77 22.53 -3.72
CA ILE A 229 -7.08 22.41 -3.05
C ILE A 229 -7.15 23.39 -1.88
N ASP A 230 -8.38 23.76 -1.51
CA ASP A 230 -8.66 24.49 -0.29
C ASP A 230 -8.95 23.49 0.85
N PRO A 231 -8.10 23.36 1.87
CA PRO A 231 -8.30 22.40 2.96
C PRO A 231 -9.63 22.60 3.70
N GLU A 232 -10.12 23.83 3.82
CA GLU A 232 -11.39 24.11 4.50
C GLU A 232 -12.61 23.66 3.69
N GLN A 233 -12.46 23.57 2.35
CA GLN A 233 -13.53 23.17 1.42
C GLN A 233 -13.32 21.75 0.86
N SER A 234 -12.40 20.99 1.42
CA SER A 234 -12.03 19.66 0.95
C SER A 234 -12.11 18.62 2.05
N TRP A 235 -12.45 17.40 1.68
CA TRP A 235 -12.31 16.20 2.49
C TRP A 235 -11.48 15.17 1.72
N LEU A 236 -10.39 14.68 2.31
CA LEU A 236 -9.54 13.69 1.67
C LEU A 236 -9.74 12.31 2.32
N HIS A 237 -10.12 11.33 1.53
CA HIS A 237 -10.16 9.93 1.97
C HIS A 237 -9.00 9.16 1.36
N PHE A 238 -8.08 8.71 2.20
CA PHE A 238 -6.90 7.95 1.80
C PHE A 238 -7.15 6.46 1.94
N HIS A 239 -6.82 5.67 0.92
CA HIS A 239 -6.84 4.22 1.08
C HIS A 239 -5.70 3.55 0.35
N CYS A 240 -5.39 2.34 0.79
CA CYS A 240 -4.54 1.39 0.10
C CYS A 240 -5.13 0.00 0.28
N GLN A 241 -4.40 -1.07 0.01
CA GLN A 241 -4.92 -2.42 0.19
C GLN A 241 -5.31 -2.71 1.66
N ALA A 242 -4.46 -2.38 2.63
CA ALA A 242 -4.69 -2.66 4.05
C ALA A 242 -5.14 -1.44 4.88
N GLY A 243 -5.08 -0.23 4.35
CA GLY A 243 -5.42 0.99 5.07
C GLY A 243 -4.43 1.40 6.17
N LYS A 244 -3.24 0.79 6.24
CA LYS A 244 -2.27 1.00 7.34
C LYS A 244 -0.96 1.63 6.89
N GLY A 245 -0.22 0.98 5.95
CA GLY A 245 1.13 1.40 5.54
C GLY A 245 1.11 2.69 4.74
N ARG A 246 0.82 2.59 3.45
CA ARG A 246 0.75 3.74 2.51
C ARG A 246 -0.24 4.79 3.00
N THR A 247 -1.43 4.37 3.42
CA THR A 247 -2.47 5.25 3.98
C THR A 247 -1.96 6.01 5.20
N GLY A 248 -1.34 5.33 6.17
CA GLY A 248 -0.82 5.97 7.38
C GLY A 248 0.29 6.96 7.07
N ILE A 249 1.22 6.62 6.16
CA ILE A 249 2.28 7.55 5.74
C ILE A 249 1.66 8.81 5.13
N MET A 250 0.78 8.68 4.14
CA MET A 250 0.24 9.85 3.44
C MET A 250 -0.64 10.73 4.35
N MET A 251 -1.40 10.12 5.28
CA MET A 251 -2.13 10.87 6.30
C MET A 251 -1.17 11.60 7.26
N THR A 252 -0.02 10.97 7.62
CA THR A 252 1.02 11.62 8.44
C THR A 252 1.63 12.83 7.71
N LEU A 253 1.96 12.67 6.41
CA LEU A 253 2.52 13.78 5.61
C LEU A 253 1.51 14.93 5.48
N TYR A 254 0.23 14.60 5.26
CA TYR A 254 -0.84 15.60 5.21
C TYR A 254 -0.97 16.34 6.54
N ASP A 255 -0.99 15.61 7.65
CA ASP A 255 -1.07 16.20 8.99
C ASP A 255 0.12 17.14 9.27
N MET A 256 1.35 16.77 8.88
CA MET A 256 2.52 17.65 8.97
C MET A 256 2.35 18.94 8.17
N MET A 257 1.78 18.85 6.96
CA MET A 257 1.58 20.02 6.09
C MET A 257 0.52 20.99 6.62
N ILE A 258 -0.55 20.47 7.22
CA ILE A 258 -1.66 21.28 7.74
C ILE A 258 -1.37 21.80 9.14
N ASN A 259 -0.63 21.06 9.95
CA ASN A 259 -0.31 21.38 11.34
C ASN A 259 1.23 21.53 11.54
N PRO A 260 1.89 22.48 10.84
CA PRO A 260 3.35 22.60 10.88
C PRO A 260 3.89 22.96 12.29
N ASP A 261 3.09 23.59 13.14
CA ASP A 261 3.48 23.97 14.50
C ASP A 261 3.41 22.81 15.50
N VAL A 262 2.77 21.70 15.14
CA VAL A 262 2.69 20.51 16.00
C VAL A 262 3.99 19.70 15.91
N PRO A 263 4.61 19.33 17.04
CA PRO A 263 5.85 18.54 17.01
C PRO A 263 5.71 17.25 16.22
N MET A 264 6.77 16.89 15.49
CA MET A 264 6.80 15.68 14.65
C MET A 264 6.42 14.42 15.43
N GLU A 265 6.93 14.27 16.66
CA GLU A 265 6.65 13.11 17.51
C GLU A 265 5.16 12.96 17.79
N ASP A 266 4.49 14.07 18.12
CA ASP A 266 3.04 14.11 18.34
C ASP A 266 2.30 13.65 17.08
N ILE A 267 2.64 14.20 15.90
CA ILE A 267 2.01 13.83 14.63
C ILE A 267 2.21 12.35 14.30
N VAL A 268 3.44 11.86 14.41
CA VAL A 268 3.77 10.47 14.08
C VAL A 268 3.07 9.49 15.02
N VAL A 269 3.08 9.77 16.33
CA VAL A 269 2.42 8.92 17.31
C VAL A 269 0.90 8.97 17.15
N ARG A 270 0.29 10.16 17.02
CA ARG A 270 -1.16 10.26 16.86
C ARG A 270 -1.68 9.55 15.64
N GLN A 271 -1.01 9.68 14.48
CA GLN A 271 -1.41 8.96 13.26
C GLN A 271 -1.24 7.43 13.39
N THR A 272 -0.26 6.99 14.18
CA THR A 272 -0.10 5.56 14.51
C THR A 272 -1.24 5.06 15.42
N LEU A 273 -1.56 5.79 16.48
CA LEU A 273 -2.66 5.45 17.40
C LEU A 273 -4.05 5.54 16.74
N LEU A 274 -4.16 6.27 15.64
CA LEU A 274 -5.36 6.33 14.80
C LEU A 274 -5.41 5.21 13.73
N GLY A 275 -4.52 4.22 13.79
CA GLY A 275 -4.57 3.01 12.97
C GLY A 275 -3.55 2.97 11.84
N GLY A 276 -2.67 3.95 11.72
CA GLY A 276 -1.53 3.93 10.80
C GLY A 276 -0.43 2.96 11.26
N SER A 277 0.50 2.63 10.35
CA SER A 277 1.75 1.97 10.73
C SER A 277 2.75 3.02 11.23
N TYR A 278 3.51 2.68 12.27
CA TYR A 278 4.52 3.57 12.83
C TYR A 278 5.70 3.74 11.85
N PRO A 279 5.89 4.91 11.24
CA PRO A 279 6.88 5.08 10.19
C PRO A 279 8.33 5.05 10.70
N LEU A 280 8.54 5.26 11.99
CA LEU A 280 9.88 5.21 12.61
C LEU A 280 10.28 3.80 13.07
N TYR A 281 9.47 2.76 12.81
CA TYR A 281 9.75 1.39 13.20
C TYR A 281 10.82 0.75 12.32
N THR A 282 11.89 0.25 12.93
CA THR A 282 13.02 -0.43 12.26
C THR A 282 13.31 -1.84 12.80
N GLY A 283 12.41 -2.40 13.62
CA GLY A 283 12.68 -3.62 14.39
C GLY A 283 12.66 -4.96 13.62
N ASP A 284 12.32 -4.98 12.33
CA ASP A 284 12.22 -6.22 11.54
C ASP A 284 13.51 -6.48 10.71
N SER A 285 14.69 -6.53 11.34
CA SER A 285 16.00 -6.61 10.68
C SER A 285 16.18 -7.81 9.73
N ASP A 286 15.49 -8.91 9.98
CA ASP A 286 15.57 -10.15 9.16
C ASP A 286 14.52 -10.21 8.04
N SER A 287 13.69 -9.18 7.91
CA SER A 287 12.65 -9.09 6.90
C SER A 287 13.17 -8.40 5.63
N TYR A 288 12.66 -8.82 4.46
CA TYR A 288 12.85 -8.06 3.21
C TYR A 288 12.39 -6.60 3.33
N LYS A 289 11.54 -6.28 4.32
CA LYS A 289 11.04 -4.92 4.59
C LYS A 289 12.05 -4.05 5.34
N ALA A 290 13.11 -4.64 5.91
CA ALA A 290 14.06 -3.90 6.75
C ALA A 290 14.61 -2.63 6.08
N PRO A 291 15.20 -2.67 4.85
CA PRO A 291 15.74 -1.47 4.21
C PRO A 291 14.66 -0.40 3.94
N TYR A 292 13.43 -0.82 3.63
CA TYR A 292 12.32 0.12 3.42
C TYR A 292 11.77 0.70 4.72
N SER A 293 11.90 -0.03 5.82
CA SER A 293 11.57 0.47 7.16
C SER A 293 12.58 1.50 7.63
N GLU A 294 13.87 1.23 7.42
CA GLU A 294 14.96 2.18 7.68
C GLU A 294 14.82 3.45 6.84
N GLU A 295 14.47 3.31 5.55
CA GLU A 295 14.20 4.46 4.68
C GLU A 295 13.05 5.31 5.21
N LYS A 296 11.91 4.72 5.58
CA LYS A 296 10.79 5.46 6.18
C LYS A 296 11.18 6.19 7.45
N ALA A 297 11.94 5.52 8.33
CA ALA A 297 12.43 6.14 9.57
C ALA A 297 13.38 7.31 9.32
N ARG A 298 14.19 7.24 8.26
CA ARG A 298 15.06 8.33 7.81
C ARG A 298 14.30 9.47 7.16
N MET A 299 13.35 9.15 6.29
CA MET A 299 12.68 10.14 5.45
C MET A 299 11.55 10.89 6.16
N THR A 300 10.93 10.29 7.17
CA THR A 300 9.86 10.95 7.95
C THR A 300 10.35 12.26 8.60
N PRO A 301 11.45 12.30 9.36
CA PRO A 301 11.97 13.57 9.90
C PRO A 301 12.47 14.52 8.80
N MET A 302 12.96 14.02 7.67
CA MET A 302 13.35 14.87 6.55
C MET A 302 12.13 15.59 5.95
N PHE A 303 11.00 14.90 5.81
CA PHE A 303 9.78 15.55 5.31
C PHE A 303 9.24 16.57 6.32
N TYR A 304 9.33 16.29 7.61
CA TYR A 304 8.97 17.28 8.62
C TYR A 304 9.87 18.52 8.53
N ALA A 305 11.19 18.34 8.33
CA ALA A 305 12.10 19.48 8.13
C ALA A 305 11.78 20.27 6.84
N TYR A 306 11.38 19.59 5.76
CA TYR A 306 10.88 20.23 4.55
C TYR A 306 9.64 21.08 4.82
N VAL A 307 8.69 20.57 5.60
CA VAL A 307 7.50 21.32 6.00
C VAL A 307 7.90 22.56 6.78
N GLN A 308 8.80 22.44 7.77
CA GLN A 308 9.28 23.57 8.57
C GLN A 308 9.92 24.67 7.72
N ASP A 309 10.62 24.29 6.66
CA ASP A 309 11.32 25.22 5.78
C ASP A 309 10.39 25.84 4.71
N GLN A 310 9.37 25.09 4.25
CA GLN A 310 8.61 25.47 3.05
C GLN A 310 7.14 25.86 3.28
N HIS A 311 6.55 25.64 4.48
CA HIS A 311 5.12 25.90 4.68
C HIS A 311 4.75 27.38 4.49
N GLU A 312 5.57 28.34 4.97
CA GLU A 312 5.32 29.79 4.80
C GLU A 312 5.35 30.24 3.34
N SER A 313 6.15 29.57 2.50
CA SER A 313 6.21 29.82 1.06
C SER A 313 5.14 29.06 0.26
N ASN A 314 4.24 28.35 0.96
CA ASN A 314 3.28 27.44 0.34
C ASN A 314 3.99 26.39 -0.54
N TYR A 315 5.11 25.84 -0.05
CA TYR A 315 5.87 24.77 -0.71
C TYR A 315 6.29 25.13 -2.15
N GLU A 316 6.87 26.32 -2.36
CA GLU A 316 7.33 26.76 -3.69
C GLU A 316 8.44 25.85 -4.25
N ILE A 317 9.32 25.37 -3.39
CA ILE A 317 10.37 24.40 -3.76
C ILE A 317 9.78 23.01 -3.66
N PRO A 318 9.75 22.20 -4.76
CA PRO A 318 9.31 20.81 -4.70
C PRO A 318 10.16 19.98 -3.72
N TRP A 319 9.54 18.97 -3.11
CA TRP A 319 10.23 18.05 -2.21
C TRP A 319 11.49 17.42 -2.85
N SER A 320 11.40 16.99 -4.10
CA SER A 320 12.53 16.38 -4.82
C SER A 320 13.74 17.33 -4.89
N ALA A 321 13.52 18.58 -5.25
CA ALA A 321 14.58 19.58 -5.37
C ALA A 321 15.16 19.95 -3.98
N TRP A 322 14.28 20.11 -2.97
CA TRP A 322 14.73 20.39 -1.60
C TRP A 322 15.56 19.22 -1.03
N LEU A 323 15.13 17.98 -1.27
CA LEU A 323 15.85 16.79 -0.80
C LEU A 323 17.23 16.68 -1.45
N GLU A 324 17.35 16.93 -2.75
CA GLU A 324 18.62 16.93 -3.47
C GLU A 324 19.60 17.96 -2.88
N GLU A 325 19.11 19.16 -2.54
CA GLU A 325 19.92 20.17 -1.86
C GLU A 325 20.41 19.71 -0.49
N GLN A 326 19.53 19.08 0.32
CA GLN A 326 19.93 18.58 1.65
C GLN A 326 20.95 17.45 1.54
N GLU A 327 20.77 16.52 0.60
CA GLU A 327 21.71 15.40 0.41
C GLU A 327 23.08 15.89 -0.10
N ALA A 328 23.11 16.95 -0.92
CA ALA A 328 24.37 17.57 -1.37
C ALA A 328 25.18 18.25 -0.24
N LEU A 329 24.51 18.63 0.86
CA LEU A 329 25.15 19.22 2.04
C LEU A 329 25.76 18.17 2.99
N LEU A 330 25.40 16.88 2.85
CA LEU A 330 25.97 15.82 3.64
C LEU A 330 27.38 15.52 3.18
N PRO A 331 28.39 15.34 4.11
CA PRO A 331 29.72 14.96 3.71
C PRO A 331 29.67 13.61 2.97
N ALA A 332 30.40 13.52 1.86
CA ALA A 332 30.58 12.26 1.15
C ALA A 332 31.08 11.18 2.13
N ALA A 333 30.30 10.06 2.24
CA ALA A 333 30.56 8.96 3.16
C ALA A 333 31.84 8.19 2.83
#